data_1fccbc0bdec5baa120f7de31bd7e4428
#
_entry.id   1fccbc0bdec5baa120f7de31bd7e4428
#
_cell.length_a   1.000
_cell.length_b   1.000
_cell.length_c   1.000
_cell.angle_alpha   90.00
_cell.angle_beta   90.00
_cell.angle_gamma   90.00
#
_symmetry.space_group_name_H-M   'P 1'
#
loop_
_entity.id
_entity.type
_entity.pdbx_description
1 polymer ?
#
loop_
_entity_poly.entity_id
_entity_poly.type
_entity_poly.pdbx_seq_one_letter_code
_entity_poly.pdbx_strand_id
1 'polypeptide(L)'
;MKETMFIDPQRCIGCRSCVAACRECSTHKGYSMIFLDHIDRHESTATMPTVCMHCDEPTCALVCPADAIKKNDDGVVMSALKPRCLDCRNCVNACPFGVPKYNTQMHLQMKCDMCFDRSSEGLMPMCASVCPTGAIAFGTYEQIVPLRKTKLVNAHVFGNQVVETKVYLMLPTDDEEVNIDGCGVFEGRVKHDGAVGASSWMDTQAQETDNSNEF
;
A
#
# COMPACT_ATOMS: atom_id res chain seq x y z
N MET A 1 17.87 -5.43 9.53
CA MET A 1 16.88 -6.54 9.33
C MET A 1 16.88 -6.94 7.86
N LYS A 2 17.16 -8.22 7.56
CA LYS A 2 17.16 -8.74 6.17
C LYS A 2 15.76 -9.09 5.68
N GLU A 3 14.83 -9.24 6.62
CA GLU A 3 13.45 -9.60 6.34
C GLU A 3 12.65 -8.40 5.88
N THR A 4 11.69 -8.66 5.01
CA THR A 4 10.79 -7.66 4.48
C THR A 4 9.40 -8.23 4.20
N MET A 5 8.49 -7.37 3.81
CA MET A 5 7.12 -7.74 3.47
C MET A 5 6.99 -7.92 1.95
N PHE A 6 6.25 -8.96 1.57
CA PHE A 6 5.87 -9.26 0.19
C PHE A 6 4.35 -9.27 0.10
N ILE A 7 3.82 -8.58 -0.89
CA ILE A 7 2.38 -8.46 -1.13
C ILE A 7 2.05 -9.07 -2.49
N ASP A 8 1.16 -10.05 -2.48
CA ASP A 8 0.66 -10.73 -3.66
C ASP A 8 -0.83 -10.42 -3.84
N PRO A 9 -1.18 -9.44 -4.68
CA PRO A 9 -2.56 -9.04 -4.87
C PRO A 9 -3.45 -10.15 -5.46
N GLN A 10 -2.87 -11.08 -6.24
CA GLN A 10 -3.63 -12.18 -6.83
C GLN A 10 -4.18 -13.17 -5.79
N ARG A 11 -3.54 -13.25 -4.64
CA ARG A 11 -3.97 -14.11 -3.53
C ARG A 11 -4.88 -13.41 -2.54
N CYS A 12 -5.07 -12.10 -2.67
CA CYS A 12 -5.91 -11.36 -1.75
C CYS A 12 -7.39 -11.63 -2.04
N ILE A 13 -8.09 -12.15 -1.04
CA ILE A 13 -9.54 -12.46 -1.11
C ILE A 13 -10.40 -11.42 -0.40
N GLY A 14 -9.85 -10.30 0.01
CA GLY A 14 -10.61 -9.22 0.64
C GLY A 14 -11.12 -9.50 2.07
N CYS A 15 -10.63 -10.54 2.74
CA CYS A 15 -11.18 -11.01 4.03
C CYS A 15 -10.98 -10.05 5.22
N ARG A 16 -10.13 -9.02 5.09
CA ARG A 16 -9.80 -8.01 6.10
C ARG A 16 -9.19 -8.54 7.41
N SER A 17 -8.79 -9.80 7.50
CA SER A 17 -8.11 -10.35 8.68
C SER A 17 -6.85 -9.56 9.04
N CYS A 18 -6.08 -9.12 8.03
CA CYS A 18 -4.90 -8.27 8.20
C CYS A 18 -5.24 -6.90 8.82
N VAL A 19 -6.39 -6.31 8.47
CA VAL A 19 -6.87 -5.05 9.02
C VAL A 19 -7.24 -5.21 10.50
N ALA A 20 -7.92 -6.30 10.84
CA ALA A 20 -8.28 -6.62 12.23
C ALA A 20 -7.02 -6.87 13.08
N ALA A 21 -6.13 -7.74 12.61
CA ALA A 21 -4.90 -8.08 13.31
C ALA A 21 -3.94 -6.89 13.49
N CYS A 22 -3.91 -5.94 12.55
CA CYS A 22 -3.09 -4.75 12.66
C CYS A 22 -3.44 -3.89 13.88
N ARG A 23 -4.70 -3.91 14.32
CA ARG A 23 -5.16 -3.18 15.50
C ARG A 23 -4.62 -3.75 16.80
N GLU A 24 -4.26 -5.04 16.82
CA GLU A 24 -3.72 -5.72 17.98
C GLU A 24 -2.22 -5.43 18.19
N CYS A 25 -1.56 -4.82 17.20
CA CYS A 25 -0.16 -4.43 17.33
C CYS A 25 0.01 -3.30 18.34
N SER A 26 0.89 -3.49 19.32
CA SER A 26 1.08 -2.53 20.43
C SER A 26 1.58 -1.16 19.97
N THR A 27 2.32 -1.09 18.86
CA THR A 27 2.78 0.17 18.28
C THR A 27 1.64 0.97 17.62
N HIS A 28 0.53 0.33 17.24
CA HIS A 28 -0.56 0.96 16.52
C HIS A 28 -1.71 1.47 17.41
N LYS A 29 -1.65 1.18 18.71
CA LYS A 29 -2.61 1.72 19.70
C LYS A 29 -4.09 1.44 19.37
N GLY A 30 -4.40 0.28 18.80
CA GLY A 30 -5.76 -0.11 18.41
C GLY A 30 -6.23 0.42 17.04
N TYR A 31 -5.37 1.09 16.30
CA TYR A 31 -5.68 1.59 14.95
C TYR A 31 -5.05 0.71 13.87
N SER A 32 -5.78 0.48 12.78
CA SER A 32 -5.22 -0.23 11.64
C SER A 32 -4.36 0.70 10.79
N MET A 33 -3.15 0.26 10.47
CA MET A 33 -2.21 0.93 9.56
C MET A 33 -2.16 0.24 8.20
N ILE A 34 -2.91 -0.82 8.02
CA ILE A 34 -3.14 -1.49 6.75
C ILE A 34 -4.55 -1.19 6.28
N PHE A 35 -4.69 -0.96 5.00
CA PHE A 35 -5.97 -0.73 4.33
C PHE A 35 -6.16 -1.82 3.28
N LEU A 36 -7.38 -2.02 2.87
CA LEU A 36 -7.71 -2.91 1.77
C LEU A 36 -8.34 -2.06 0.69
N ASP A 37 -7.65 -1.93 -0.43
CA ASP A 37 -8.15 -1.25 -1.61
C ASP A 37 -8.86 -2.24 -2.52
N HIS A 38 -9.94 -1.79 -3.13
CA HIS A 38 -10.69 -2.52 -4.14
C HIS A 38 -10.25 -2.04 -5.51
N ILE A 39 -9.90 -3.00 -6.36
CA ILE A 39 -9.47 -2.74 -7.74
C ILE A 39 -10.57 -3.27 -8.63
N ASP A 40 -11.39 -2.36 -9.16
CA ASP A 40 -12.42 -2.75 -10.11
C ASP A 40 -11.78 -3.03 -11.47
N ARG A 41 -11.98 -4.24 -11.95
CA ARG A 41 -11.59 -4.69 -13.29
C ARG A 41 -12.84 -5.00 -14.09
N HIS A 42 -12.76 -4.89 -15.40
CA HIS A 42 -13.90 -5.14 -16.29
C HIS A 42 -14.59 -6.49 -16.05
N GLU A 43 -13.83 -7.52 -15.71
CA GLU A 43 -14.36 -8.88 -15.54
C GLU A 43 -14.40 -9.36 -14.07
N SER A 44 -13.77 -8.66 -13.15
CA SER A 44 -13.71 -9.07 -11.75
C SER A 44 -13.27 -7.93 -10.84
N THR A 45 -13.76 -7.94 -9.60
CA THR A 45 -13.24 -7.07 -8.54
C THR A 45 -12.06 -7.77 -7.87
N ALA A 46 -10.92 -7.10 -7.84
CA ALA A 46 -9.74 -7.54 -7.08
C ALA A 46 -9.58 -6.71 -5.81
N THR A 47 -8.81 -7.21 -4.87
CA THR A 47 -8.46 -6.49 -3.65
C THR A 47 -6.97 -6.52 -3.41
N MET A 48 -6.42 -5.46 -2.85
CA MET A 48 -5.01 -5.35 -2.52
C MET A 48 -4.81 -4.80 -1.11
N PRO A 49 -3.99 -5.44 -0.28
CA PRO A 49 -3.61 -4.84 1.00
C PRO A 49 -2.62 -3.70 0.75
N THR A 50 -2.98 -2.51 1.20
CA THR A 50 -2.14 -1.31 1.09
C THR A 50 -1.51 -0.98 2.43
N VAL A 51 -0.19 -0.95 2.46
CA VAL A 51 0.65 -0.67 3.62
C VAL A 51 1.71 0.37 3.29
N CYS A 52 2.45 0.84 4.29
CA CYS A 52 3.64 1.63 4.02
C CYS A 52 4.67 0.81 3.23
N MET A 53 5.14 1.35 2.12
CA MET A 53 6.13 0.69 1.27
C MET A 53 7.56 0.82 1.79
N HIS A 54 7.78 1.60 2.85
CA HIS A 54 9.11 1.83 3.45
C HIS A 54 10.16 2.22 2.41
N CYS A 55 9.88 3.34 1.73
CA CYS A 55 10.72 3.88 0.65
C CYS A 55 12.19 4.05 1.08
N ASP A 56 13.11 3.87 0.15
CA ASP A 56 14.53 4.09 0.43
C ASP A 56 14.83 5.54 0.71
N GLU A 57 14.23 6.45 -0.07
CA GLU A 57 14.19 7.88 0.22
C GLU A 57 12.76 8.28 0.63
N PRO A 58 12.41 8.20 1.92
CA PRO A 58 11.03 8.40 2.36
C PRO A 58 10.64 9.89 2.30
N THR A 59 9.90 10.29 1.28
CA THR A 59 9.40 11.66 1.11
C THR A 59 8.66 12.17 2.33
N CYS A 60 7.91 11.30 3.02
CA CYS A 60 7.21 11.66 4.25
C CYS A 60 8.15 12.08 5.40
N ALA A 61 9.38 11.55 5.45
CA ALA A 61 10.40 11.97 6.41
C ALA A 61 11.07 13.26 5.94
N LEU A 62 11.39 13.36 4.64
CA LEU A 62 12.08 14.53 4.06
C LEU A 62 11.26 15.83 4.21
N VAL A 63 9.93 15.76 4.07
CA VAL A 63 9.05 16.92 4.19
C VAL A 63 8.64 17.25 5.62
N CYS A 64 9.10 16.47 6.61
CA CYS A 64 8.71 16.67 8.01
C CYS A 64 9.52 17.82 8.65
N PRO A 65 8.94 19.00 8.90
CA PRO A 65 9.70 20.15 9.42
C PRO A 65 10.18 19.94 10.85
N ALA A 66 9.55 19.03 11.58
CA ALA A 66 9.88 18.71 12.97
C ALA A 66 10.75 17.46 13.12
N ASP A 67 11.19 16.86 12.01
CA ASP A 67 11.97 15.62 12.02
C ASP A 67 11.33 14.52 12.90
N ALA A 68 10.00 14.44 12.83
CA ALA A 68 9.21 13.50 13.62
C ALA A 68 9.15 12.10 13.02
N ILE A 69 9.36 11.96 11.71
CA ILE A 69 9.37 10.69 10.99
C ILE A 69 10.80 10.34 10.63
N LYS A 70 11.22 9.12 10.99
CA LYS A 70 12.58 8.64 10.71
C LYS A 70 12.58 7.26 10.08
N LYS A 71 13.57 7.00 9.26
CA LYS A 71 13.94 5.66 8.80
C LYS A 71 15.03 5.15 9.75
N ASN A 72 14.87 3.93 10.25
CA ASN A 72 15.87 3.30 11.09
C ASN A 72 16.92 2.54 10.26
N ASP A 73 17.94 2.00 10.91
CA ASP A 73 19.04 1.25 10.28
C ASP A 73 18.56 -0.04 9.58
N ASP A 74 17.43 -0.58 9.99
CA ASP A 74 16.78 -1.73 9.36
C ASP A 74 16.00 -1.36 8.09
N GLY A 75 15.97 -0.09 7.71
CA GLY A 75 15.24 0.41 6.56
C GLY A 75 13.74 0.58 6.81
N VAL A 76 13.29 0.48 8.05
CA VAL A 76 11.88 0.68 8.41
C VAL A 76 11.64 2.17 8.67
N VAL A 77 10.67 2.74 7.94
CA VAL A 77 10.23 4.10 8.19
C VAL A 77 9.22 4.08 9.33
N MET A 78 9.53 4.72 10.44
CA MET A 78 8.71 4.72 11.66
C MET A 78 7.53 5.69 11.57
N SER A 79 6.49 5.48 12.35
CA SER A 79 5.43 6.46 12.56
C SER A 79 5.98 7.73 13.22
N ALA A 80 5.25 8.85 13.08
CA ALA A 80 5.69 10.10 13.67
C ALA A 80 5.81 10.00 15.20
N LEU A 81 6.90 10.53 15.73
CA LEU A 81 7.09 10.67 17.18
C LEU A 81 6.14 11.71 17.74
N LYS A 82 5.23 11.32 18.64
CA LYS A 82 4.21 12.18 19.21
C LYS A 82 4.74 13.50 19.77
N PRO A 83 5.85 13.55 20.54
CA PRO A 83 6.38 14.79 21.08
C PRO A 83 6.87 15.80 20.02
N ARG A 84 7.18 15.34 18.82
CA ARG A 84 7.70 16.15 17.71
C ARG A 84 6.67 16.50 16.65
N CYS A 85 5.60 15.73 16.55
CA CYS A 85 4.61 15.91 15.49
C CYS A 85 3.87 17.25 15.67
N LEU A 86 3.96 18.11 14.66
CA LEU A 86 3.31 19.45 14.63
C LEU A 86 1.93 19.44 13.98
N ASP A 87 1.41 18.26 13.63
CA ASP A 87 0.10 18.11 12.98
C ASP A 87 -0.04 18.86 11.64
N CYS A 88 1.06 19.13 10.95
CA CYS A 88 1.07 19.89 9.69
C CYS A 88 0.59 19.09 8.47
N ARG A 89 0.49 17.77 8.55
CA ARG A 89 0.04 16.82 7.50
C ARG A 89 0.86 16.81 6.21
N ASN A 90 2.02 17.46 6.15
CA ASN A 90 2.87 17.45 4.95
C ASN A 90 3.22 16.01 4.51
N CYS A 91 3.47 15.12 5.46
CA CYS A 91 3.77 13.71 5.19
C CYS A 91 2.60 12.95 4.56
N VAL A 92 1.34 13.34 4.83
CA VAL A 92 0.15 12.76 4.20
C VAL A 92 0.09 13.13 2.73
N ASN A 93 0.33 14.42 2.44
CA ASN A 93 0.27 14.96 1.08
C ASN A 93 1.47 14.54 0.22
N ALA A 94 2.63 14.31 0.83
CA ALA A 94 3.86 13.97 0.10
C ALA A 94 4.00 12.49 -0.22
N CYS A 95 3.19 11.61 0.36
CA CYS A 95 3.31 10.17 0.14
C CYS A 95 2.71 9.77 -1.21
N PRO A 96 3.51 9.25 -2.16
CA PRO A 96 3.00 8.86 -3.47
C PRO A 96 2.04 7.65 -3.39
N PHE A 97 2.12 6.86 -2.32
CA PHE A 97 1.24 5.71 -2.07
C PHE A 97 0.00 6.05 -1.22
N GLY A 98 -0.19 7.30 -0.78
CA GLY A 98 -1.34 7.74 0.02
C GLY A 98 -1.50 7.05 1.38
N VAL A 99 -0.43 6.46 1.93
CA VAL A 99 -0.51 5.58 3.09
C VAL A 99 -0.62 6.29 4.44
N PRO A 100 0.12 7.37 4.73
CA PRO A 100 0.05 7.99 6.06
C PRO A 100 -1.35 8.53 6.34
N LYS A 101 -1.90 8.18 7.50
CA LYS A 101 -3.19 8.67 7.97
C LYS A 101 -3.02 9.53 9.21
N TYR A 102 -3.79 10.59 9.27
CA TYR A 102 -3.82 11.44 10.45
C TYR A 102 -4.87 10.92 11.44
N ASN A 103 -4.43 10.67 12.66
CA ASN A 103 -5.31 10.28 13.75
C ASN A 103 -5.73 11.53 14.54
N THR A 104 -7.00 11.92 14.44
CA THR A 104 -7.53 13.13 15.06
C THR A 104 -7.61 13.04 16.58
N GLN A 105 -7.79 11.84 17.14
CA GLN A 105 -7.86 11.64 18.59
C GLN A 105 -6.49 11.72 19.26
N MET A 106 -5.47 11.23 18.58
CA MET A 106 -4.10 11.24 19.10
C MET A 106 -3.31 12.49 18.69
N HIS A 107 -3.85 13.31 17.79
CA HIS A 107 -3.15 14.43 17.15
C HIS A 107 -1.78 13.98 16.62
N LEU A 108 -1.78 12.90 15.85
CA LEU A 108 -0.58 12.22 15.39
C LEU A 108 -0.78 11.63 14.01
N GLN A 109 0.25 11.76 13.18
CA GLN A 109 0.31 11.01 11.94
C GLN A 109 0.79 9.58 12.23
N MET A 110 0.06 8.61 11.72
CA MET A 110 0.35 7.19 11.88
C MET A 110 0.46 6.48 10.53
N LYS A 111 1.28 5.46 10.49
CA LYS A 111 1.42 4.56 9.33
C LYS A 111 1.99 3.22 9.78
N CYS A 112 1.99 2.24 8.89
CA CYS A 112 2.63 0.95 9.15
C CYS A 112 4.12 1.15 9.47
N ASP A 113 4.60 0.51 10.52
CA ASP A 113 6.00 0.40 10.98
C ASP A 113 6.53 -1.03 10.91
N MET A 114 5.92 -1.90 10.10
CA MET A 114 6.18 -3.35 10.01
C MET A 114 5.99 -4.09 11.34
N CYS A 115 5.16 -3.59 12.25
CA CYS A 115 5.10 -4.10 13.63
C CYS A 115 6.51 -4.22 14.21
N PHE A 116 7.26 -3.12 14.25
CA PHE A 116 8.70 -3.12 14.57
C PHE A 116 9.00 -3.70 15.94
N ASP A 117 8.08 -3.58 16.89
CA ASP A 117 8.13 -4.23 18.20
C ASP A 117 8.26 -5.77 18.11
N ARG A 118 7.70 -6.36 17.04
CA ARG A 118 7.75 -7.81 16.79
C ARG A 118 8.85 -8.17 15.79
N SER A 119 8.90 -7.46 14.67
CA SER A 119 9.81 -7.81 13.58
C SER A 119 11.28 -7.60 13.93
N SER A 120 11.60 -6.68 14.85
CA SER A 120 12.96 -6.52 15.39
C SER A 120 13.40 -7.72 16.25
N GLU A 121 12.46 -8.49 16.78
CA GLU A 121 12.71 -9.72 17.55
C GLU A 121 12.62 -10.99 16.69
N GLY A 122 12.51 -10.84 15.36
CA GLY A 122 12.36 -11.95 14.41
C GLY A 122 10.96 -12.55 14.38
N LEU A 123 9.96 -11.89 14.95
CA LEU A 123 8.58 -12.32 14.92
C LEU A 123 7.87 -11.73 13.69
N MET A 124 6.99 -12.52 13.08
CA MET A 124 6.21 -12.09 11.93
C MET A 124 5.26 -10.93 12.28
N PRO A 125 5.14 -9.88 11.44
CA PRO A 125 4.10 -8.86 11.61
C PRO A 125 2.71 -9.44 11.70
N MET A 126 1.82 -8.80 12.49
CA MET A 126 0.48 -9.32 12.76
C MET A 126 -0.33 -9.58 11.49
N CYS A 127 -0.27 -8.69 10.50
CA CYS A 127 -1.00 -8.86 9.25
C CYS A 127 -0.53 -10.06 8.42
N ALA A 128 0.76 -10.35 8.41
CA ALA A 128 1.32 -11.51 7.70
C ALA A 128 0.99 -12.82 8.43
N SER A 129 1.00 -12.82 9.77
CA SER A 129 0.73 -14.03 10.58
C SER A 129 -0.70 -14.56 10.43
N VAL A 130 -1.67 -13.68 10.12
CA VAL A 130 -3.09 -14.04 10.02
C VAL A 130 -3.60 -14.15 8.59
N CYS A 131 -2.77 -13.91 7.57
CA CYS A 131 -3.22 -13.94 6.19
C CYS A 131 -3.50 -15.37 5.71
N PRO A 132 -4.77 -15.78 5.51
CA PRO A 132 -5.10 -17.18 5.26
C PRO A 132 -4.63 -17.66 3.89
N THR A 133 -4.52 -16.75 2.93
CA THR A 133 -4.08 -17.05 1.55
C THR A 133 -2.59 -16.80 1.34
N GLY A 134 -1.92 -16.22 2.34
CA GLY A 134 -0.55 -15.77 2.22
C GLY A 134 -0.37 -14.63 1.21
N ALA A 135 -1.41 -13.84 0.94
CA ALA A 135 -1.30 -12.62 0.13
C ALA A 135 -0.31 -11.62 0.72
N ILE A 136 -0.14 -11.64 2.03
CA ILE A 136 0.93 -10.93 2.74
C ILE A 136 1.88 -11.98 3.29
N ALA A 137 3.15 -11.91 2.89
CA ALA A 137 4.21 -12.75 3.41
C ALA A 137 5.30 -11.87 4.02
N PHE A 138 6.05 -12.40 4.98
CA PHE A 138 7.16 -11.73 5.63
C PHE A 138 8.32 -12.71 5.78
N GLY A 139 9.52 -12.28 5.44
CA GLY A 139 10.72 -13.10 5.50
C GLY A 139 11.84 -12.52 4.65
N THR A 140 12.88 -13.32 4.44
CA THR A 140 13.96 -12.95 3.54
C THR A 140 13.59 -13.24 2.08
N TYR A 141 14.27 -12.57 1.16
CA TYR A 141 14.09 -12.78 -0.27
C TYR A 141 14.26 -14.27 -0.64
N GLU A 142 15.28 -14.91 -0.11
CA GLU A 142 15.63 -16.30 -0.38
C GLU A 142 14.58 -17.29 0.14
N GLN A 143 13.83 -16.92 1.17
CA GLN A 143 12.77 -17.76 1.74
C GLN A 143 11.47 -17.64 0.94
N ILE A 144 11.11 -16.44 0.50
CA ILE A 144 9.78 -16.16 -0.05
C ILE A 144 9.72 -16.37 -1.56
N VAL A 145 10.74 -15.91 -2.29
CA VAL A 145 10.72 -15.89 -3.76
C VAL A 145 10.62 -17.28 -4.39
N PRO A 146 11.36 -18.29 -3.94
CA PRO A 146 11.28 -19.64 -4.54
C PRO A 146 9.91 -20.30 -4.37
N LEU A 147 9.10 -19.83 -3.44
CA LEU A 147 7.76 -20.36 -3.19
C LEU A 147 6.71 -19.89 -4.20
N ARG A 148 7.07 -18.94 -5.05
CA ARG A 148 6.12 -18.26 -5.94
C ARG A 148 6.69 -17.99 -7.32
N LYS A 149 5.86 -18.24 -8.33
CA LYS A 149 6.17 -17.87 -9.71
C LYS A 149 5.61 -16.47 -10.01
N THR A 150 6.29 -15.44 -9.53
CA THR A 150 5.85 -14.06 -9.65
C THR A 150 7.02 -13.16 -10.00
N LYS A 151 6.76 -12.04 -10.67
CA LYS A 151 7.70 -10.94 -10.85
C LYS A 151 7.69 -10.09 -9.59
N LEU A 152 8.86 -9.83 -9.02
CA LEU A 152 8.99 -8.92 -7.87
C LEU A 152 9.19 -7.50 -8.34
N VAL A 153 8.45 -6.59 -7.74
CA VAL A 153 8.53 -5.17 -8.01
C VAL A 153 8.70 -4.42 -6.70
N ASN A 154 9.78 -3.66 -6.60
CA ASN A 154 10.05 -2.73 -5.50
C ASN A 154 10.47 -1.34 -5.99
N ALA A 155 10.44 -1.11 -7.29
CA ALA A 155 10.69 0.19 -7.92
C ALA A 155 9.38 0.64 -8.59
N HIS A 156 8.90 1.81 -8.21
CA HIS A 156 7.63 2.37 -8.63
C HIS A 156 7.85 3.70 -9.34
N VAL A 157 7.20 3.90 -10.48
CA VAL A 157 7.35 5.11 -11.29
C VAL A 157 6.18 6.05 -11.01
N PHE A 158 6.49 7.27 -10.57
CA PHE A 158 5.53 8.36 -10.36
C PHE A 158 5.96 9.56 -11.20
N GLY A 159 5.31 9.75 -12.34
CA GLY A 159 5.73 10.76 -13.31
C GLY A 159 7.17 10.50 -13.79
N ASN A 160 8.09 11.39 -13.46
CA ASN A 160 9.50 11.29 -13.84
C ASN A 160 10.40 10.73 -12.71
N GLN A 161 9.82 10.31 -11.60
CA GLN A 161 10.57 9.84 -10.44
C GLN A 161 10.38 8.33 -10.26
N VAL A 162 11.47 7.65 -9.92
CA VAL A 162 11.46 6.25 -9.51
C VAL A 162 11.60 6.22 -7.99
N VAL A 163 10.67 5.54 -7.32
CA VAL A 163 10.67 5.35 -5.88
C VAL A 163 10.97 3.89 -5.59
N GLU A 164 12.15 3.64 -5.03
CA GLU A 164 12.53 2.30 -4.55
C GLU A 164 12.01 2.08 -3.13
N THR A 165 11.59 0.85 -2.86
CA THR A 165 10.91 0.49 -1.61
C THR A 165 11.48 -0.78 -1.01
N LYS A 166 11.36 -0.90 0.33
CA LYS A 166 11.72 -2.11 1.05
C LYS A 166 10.67 -3.21 0.88
N VAL A 167 9.39 -2.85 0.68
CA VAL A 167 8.29 -3.81 0.44
C VAL A 167 8.26 -4.20 -1.02
N TYR A 168 8.06 -5.48 -1.30
CA TYR A 168 7.95 -6.01 -2.66
C TYR A 168 6.48 -6.31 -3.01
N LEU A 169 6.07 -5.92 -4.20
CA LEU A 169 4.87 -6.44 -4.84
C LEU A 169 5.22 -7.68 -5.67
N MET A 170 4.38 -8.69 -5.57
CA MET A 170 4.49 -9.94 -6.32
C MET A 170 3.44 -9.90 -7.44
N LEU A 171 3.87 -9.63 -8.66
CA LEU A 171 3.00 -9.52 -9.83
C LEU A 171 3.08 -10.78 -10.69
N PRO A 172 2.09 -11.07 -11.53
CA PRO A 172 2.16 -12.14 -12.52
C PRO A 172 3.38 -11.98 -13.43
N THR A 173 3.94 -13.10 -13.88
CA THR A 173 5.11 -13.10 -14.76
C THR A 173 4.79 -12.72 -16.20
N ASP A 174 3.54 -12.86 -16.59
CA ASP A 174 3.07 -12.72 -17.97
C ASP A 174 2.53 -11.32 -18.28
N ASP A 175 2.61 -10.41 -17.30
CA ASP A 175 2.07 -9.08 -17.46
C ASP A 175 3.09 -8.10 -18.03
N GLU A 176 2.64 -7.35 -19.03
CA GLU A 176 3.18 -6.05 -19.39
C GLU A 176 3.18 -5.11 -18.17
N GLU A 177 3.91 -4.01 -18.25
CA GLU A 177 4.04 -3.04 -17.16
C GLU A 177 2.72 -2.74 -16.48
N VAL A 178 2.56 -3.25 -15.25
CA VAL A 178 1.38 -2.94 -14.42
C VAL A 178 1.65 -1.65 -13.67
N ASN A 179 1.00 -0.60 -14.09
CA ASN A 179 1.04 0.68 -13.40
C ASN A 179 0.06 0.64 -12.21
N ILE A 180 0.59 0.37 -11.01
CA ILE A 180 -0.19 0.38 -9.76
C ILE A 180 0.14 1.69 -9.02
N ASP A 181 -0.19 2.81 -9.58
CA ASP A 181 -0.32 4.03 -8.80
C ASP A 181 -1.77 4.16 -8.32
N GLY A 182 -1.97 4.77 -7.16
CA GLY A 182 -3.31 4.96 -6.61
C GLY A 182 -4.21 5.80 -7.53
N CYS A 183 -3.65 6.69 -8.32
CA CYS A 183 -4.37 7.48 -9.33
C CYS A 183 -4.65 6.64 -10.58
N GLY A 184 -3.69 5.81 -11.01
CA GLY A 184 -3.87 4.93 -12.18
C GLY A 184 -4.95 3.89 -11.97
N VAL A 185 -5.11 3.39 -10.75
CA VAL A 185 -6.21 2.49 -10.39
C VAL A 185 -7.56 3.21 -10.47
N PHE A 186 -7.66 4.42 -9.94
CA PHE A 186 -8.88 5.24 -10.00
C PHE A 186 -9.21 5.75 -11.41
N GLU A 187 -8.20 5.98 -12.24
CA GLU A 187 -8.37 6.46 -13.61
C GLU A 187 -8.52 5.32 -14.63
N GLY A 188 -8.60 4.07 -14.19
CA GLY A 188 -8.73 2.90 -15.06
C GLY A 188 -7.56 2.70 -16.01
N ARG A 189 -6.38 3.26 -15.70
CA ARG A 189 -5.16 3.16 -16.52
C ARG A 189 -4.42 1.84 -16.39
N VAL A 190 -4.98 0.89 -15.71
CA VAL A 190 -4.46 -0.48 -15.75
C VAL A 190 -4.74 -1.00 -17.15
N LYS A 191 -3.74 -0.96 -18.02
CA LYS A 191 -3.82 -1.59 -19.34
C LYS A 191 -4.00 -3.09 -19.14
N HIS A 192 -5.22 -3.53 -19.22
CA HIS A 192 -5.53 -4.87 -19.67
C HIS A 192 -5.67 -4.84 -21.19
N ASP A 193 -5.33 -5.92 -21.86
CA ASP A 193 -5.51 -6.12 -23.29
C ASP A 193 -6.88 -5.62 -23.75
N GLY A 194 -6.90 -4.47 -24.42
CA GLY A 194 -8.13 -3.81 -24.86
C GLY A 194 -8.86 -3.04 -23.78
N ALA A 195 -8.28 -2.77 -22.63
CA ALA A 195 -8.93 -2.06 -21.55
C ALA A 195 -9.19 -0.61 -21.88
N VAL A 196 -10.38 -0.30 -21.68
CA VAL A 196 -11.08 0.95 -21.75
C VAL A 196 -10.39 1.99 -20.86
N GLY A 197 -9.86 3.05 -21.45
CA GLY A 197 -9.30 4.17 -20.69
C GLY A 197 -10.38 4.85 -19.84
N ALA A 198 -9.93 5.67 -18.88
CA ALA A 198 -10.79 6.40 -17.93
C ALA A 198 -11.93 7.23 -18.57
N SER A 199 -11.86 7.51 -19.87
CA SER A 199 -12.91 8.16 -20.62
C SER A 199 -14.21 7.35 -20.73
N SER A 200 -14.15 6.02 -20.62
CA SER A 200 -15.32 5.20 -20.99
C SER A 200 -16.43 5.16 -19.95
N TRP A 201 -16.15 5.31 -18.66
CA TRP A 201 -17.23 5.36 -17.67
C TRP A 201 -17.85 6.77 -17.56
N MET A 202 -17.10 7.83 -17.88
CA MET A 202 -17.66 9.18 -18.05
C MET A 202 -18.53 9.26 -19.30
N ASP A 203 -18.13 8.59 -20.38
CA ASP A 203 -18.90 8.52 -21.61
C ASP A 203 -20.20 7.71 -21.44
N THR A 204 -20.21 6.70 -20.58
CA THR A 204 -21.41 5.91 -20.28
C THR A 204 -22.45 6.72 -19.50
N GLN A 205 -22.03 7.61 -18.59
CA GLN A 205 -22.95 8.48 -17.87
C GLN A 205 -23.54 9.60 -18.77
N ALA A 206 -22.78 10.04 -19.78
CA ALA A 206 -23.28 11.00 -20.76
C ALA A 206 -24.32 10.39 -21.72
N GLN A 207 -24.26 9.11 -22.01
CA GLN A 207 -25.24 8.41 -22.85
C GLN A 207 -26.53 8.07 -22.12
N GLU A 208 -26.51 7.88 -20.78
CA GLU A 208 -27.76 7.65 -20.02
C GLU A 208 -28.60 8.90 -19.81
N THR A 209 -28.02 10.10 -19.96
CA THR A 209 -28.79 11.36 -19.85
C THR A 209 -29.49 11.80 -21.13
N ASP A 210 -29.15 11.21 -22.29
CA ASP A 210 -29.73 11.60 -23.58
C ASP A 210 -30.98 10.77 -23.99
N ASN A 211 -31.28 9.69 -23.22
CA ASN A 211 -32.44 8.82 -23.50
C ASN A 211 -33.68 9.14 -22.66
N SER A 212 -33.74 10.28 -21.94
CA SER A 212 -34.88 10.64 -21.11
C SER A 212 -35.79 11.74 -21.71
N ASN A 213 -35.66 12.05 -22.99
CA ASN A 213 -36.50 13.07 -23.67
C ASN A 213 -37.28 12.55 -24.89
N GLU A 214 -37.82 11.34 -24.80
CA GLU A 214 -38.92 10.93 -25.69
C GLU A 214 -40.03 10.29 -24.85
N PHE A 215 -40.89 11.14 -24.29
CA PHE A 215 -42.33 10.91 -24.11
C PHE A 215 -43.05 12.26 -23.97
#